data_e5e378e0b504d892613d1d3a96e0f534
#
_entry.id   e5e378e0b504d892613d1d3a96e0f534
#
_cell.length_a   1.000
_cell.length_b   1.000
_cell.length_c   1.000
_cell.angle_alpha   90.00
_cell.angle_beta   90.00
_cell.angle_gamma   90.00
#
_symmetry.space_group_name_H-M   'P 1'
#
loop_
_entity.id
_entity.type
_entity.pdbx_description
1 polymer ?
#
loop_
_entity_poly.entity_id
_entity_poly.type
_entity_poly.pdbx_seq_one_letter_code
_entity_poly.pdbx_strand_id
1 'polypeptide(L)' 'MVLVFRTSVSSKRKIRQIKPLLDQTLSYAKWNFDLEDCDKILRVETTENIALKVVSILTKIGFECKELD' A
#
# COMPACT_ATOMS: atom_id res chain seq x y z
N MET A 1 11.65 9.22 2.61
CA MET A 1 10.31 9.70 3.00
C MET A 1 9.39 8.54 3.33
N VAL A 2 8.37 8.77 4.11
CA VAL A 2 7.36 7.78 4.43
C VAL A 2 6.03 8.26 3.88
N LEU A 3 5.41 7.43 3.05
CA LEU A 3 4.08 7.68 2.51
C LEU A 3 3.07 6.83 3.28
N VAL A 4 1.93 7.40 3.59
CA VAL A 4 0.89 6.73 4.38
C VAL A 4 -0.42 6.77 3.59
N PHE A 5 -1.08 5.61 3.48
CA PHE A 5 -2.31 5.47 2.72
C PHE A 5 -3.39 4.78 3.55
N ARG A 6 -4.62 5.27 3.42
CA ARG A 6 -5.79 4.54 3.88
C ARG A 6 -6.23 3.60 2.76
N THR A 7 -6.51 2.34 3.09
CA THR A 7 -6.88 1.34 2.09
C THR A 7 -8.09 0.54 2.53
N SER A 8 -8.62 -0.25 1.60
CA SER A 8 -9.66 -1.25 1.88
C SER A 8 -9.11 -2.66 2.05
N VAL A 9 -7.78 -2.80 2.14
CA VAL A 9 -7.14 -4.11 2.36
C VAL A 9 -7.32 -4.48 3.83
N SER A 10 -8.24 -5.41 4.11
CA SER A 10 -8.76 -5.66 5.46
C SER A 10 -8.32 -6.97 6.10
N SER A 11 -7.50 -7.78 5.44
CA SER A 11 -7.08 -9.06 6.01
C SER A 11 -5.67 -9.44 5.58
N LYS A 12 -5.02 -10.29 6.39
CA LYS A 12 -3.71 -10.84 6.07
C LYS A 12 -3.75 -11.67 4.79
N ARG A 13 -4.86 -12.32 4.52
CA ARG A 13 -5.05 -13.10 3.30
C ARG A 13 -4.98 -12.20 2.07
N LYS A 14 -5.65 -11.06 2.11
CA LYS A 14 -5.62 -10.10 1.01
C LYS A 14 -4.21 -9.54 0.82
N ILE A 15 -3.51 -9.25 1.92
CA ILE A 15 -2.12 -8.78 1.85
C ILE A 15 -1.25 -9.82 1.15
N ARG A 16 -1.39 -11.10 1.49
CA ARG A 16 -0.63 -12.17 0.84
C ARG A 16 -0.89 -12.26 -0.65
N GLN A 17 -2.13 -12.00 -1.06
CA GLN A 17 -2.50 -12.02 -2.48
C GLN A 17 -1.83 -10.89 -3.26
N ILE A 18 -1.69 -9.72 -2.66
CA ILE A 18 -1.12 -8.56 -3.34
C ILE A 18 0.38 -8.40 -3.11
N LYS A 19 0.96 -9.14 -2.15
CA LYS A 19 2.38 -9.04 -1.84
C LYS A 19 3.30 -9.22 -3.04
N PRO A 20 3.14 -10.26 -3.89
CA PRO A 20 4.02 -10.41 -5.05
C PRO A 20 3.98 -9.20 -5.98
N LEU A 21 2.80 -8.63 -6.17
CA LEU A 21 2.63 -7.45 -7.03
C LEU A 21 3.34 -6.23 -6.43
N LEU A 22 3.15 -6.00 -5.13
CA LEU A 22 3.80 -4.87 -4.46
C LEU A 22 5.32 -5.04 -4.41
N ASP A 23 5.81 -6.24 -4.11
CA ASP A 23 7.24 -6.50 -4.08
C ASP A 23 7.89 -6.29 -5.44
N GLN A 24 7.21 -6.70 -6.51
CA GLN A 24 7.70 -6.51 -7.86
C GLN A 24 7.67 -5.06 -8.30
N THR A 25 6.56 -4.37 -8.02
CA THR A 25 6.34 -3.01 -8.48
C THR A 25 7.07 -1.98 -7.61
N LEU A 26 7.18 -2.25 -6.31
CA LEU A 26 7.84 -1.37 -5.34
C LEU A 26 9.14 -1.99 -4.83
N SER A 27 9.92 -2.61 -5.71
CA SER A 27 11.12 -3.36 -5.35
C SER A 27 12.20 -2.50 -4.67
N TYR A 28 12.18 -1.19 -4.90
CA TYR A 28 13.12 -0.23 -4.33
C TYR A 28 12.59 0.44 -3.05
N ALA A 29 11.41 0.05 -2.59
CA ALA A 29 10.77 0.63 -1.41
C ALA A 29 10.46 -0.45 -0.38
N LYS A 30 10.32 -0.05 0.87
CA LYS A 30 9.82 -0.93 1.94
C LYS A 30 8.37 -0.57 2.20
N TRP A 31 7.53 -1.58 2.39
CA TRP A 31 6.12 -1.36 2.66
C TRP A 31 5.62 -2.34 3.72
N ASN A 32 4.63 -1.89 4.47
CA ASN A 32 3.91 -2.79 5.35
C ASN A 32 2.47 -2.28 5.59
N PHE A 33 1.61 -3.18 6.01
CA PHE A 33 0.24 -2.85 6.38
C PHE A 33 0.06 -2.88 7.89
N ASP A 34 -0.65 -1.90 8.42
CA ASP A 34 -1.08 -1.87 9.81
C ASP A 34 -2.60 -2.16 9.83
N LEU A 35 -2.95 -3.41 10.09
CA LEU A 35 -4.35 -3.84 10.13
C LEU A 35 -5.01 -3.64 11.48
N GLU A 36 -4.23 -3.31 12.50
CA GLU A 36 -4.78 -2.97 13.82
C GLU A 36 -5.46 -1.60 13.79
N ASP A 37 -5.03 -0.75 12.86
CA ASP A 37 -5.68 0.54 12.65
C ASP A 37 -7.00 0.32 11.90
N CYS A 38 -8.05 1.00 12.33
CA CYS A 38 -9.36 0.89 11.70
C CYS A 38 -9.36 1.39 10.23
N ASP A 39 -8.40 2.20 9.86
CA ASP A 39 -8.26 2.74 8.50
C ASP A 39 -7.47 1.83 7.56
N LYS A 40 -6.98 0.69 8.04
CA LYS A 40 -6.21 -0.26 7.23
C LYS A 40 -5.05 0.43 6.53
N ILE A 41 -4.12 0.90 7.32
CA ILE A 41 -3.03 1.77 6.85
C ILE A 41 -1.96 0.97 6.11
N LEU A 42 -1.54 1.48 4.96
CA LEU A 42 -0.34 1.05 4.25
C LEU A 42 0.72 2.11 4.42
N ARG A 43 1.90 1.70 4.89
CA ARG A 43 3.08 2.56 4.97
C ARG A 43 4.09 2.14 3.93
N VAL A 44 4.65 3.13 3.22
CA VAL A 44 5.66 2.90 2.20
C VAL A 44 6.85 3.81 2.48
N GLU A 45 8.01 3.20 2.74
CA GLU A 45 9.27 3.93 2.89
C GLU A 45 10.01 3.93 1.57
N THR A 46 10.32 5.11 1.05
CA THR A 46 10.93 5.27 -0.25
C THR A 46 11.74 6.55 -0.30
N THR A 47 12.64 6.65 -1.27
CA THR A 47 13.42 7.87 -1.51
C THR A 47 12.71 8.84 -2.46
N GLU A 48 11.69 8.38 -3.15
CA GLU A 48 10.95 9.19 -4.12
C GLU A 48 9.46 9.18 -3.79
N ASN A 49 8.75 10.24 -4.18
CA ASN A 49 7.30 10.27 -4.02
C ASN A 49 6.64 9.43 -5.11
N ILE A 50 6.21 8.24 -4.72
CA ILE A 50 5.54 7.29 -5.62
C ILE A 50 4.07 7.12 -5.26
N ALA A 51 3.46 8.13 -4.62
CA ALA A 51 2.09 8.04 -4.13
C ALA A 51 1.10 7.67 -5.24
N LEU A 52 1.19 8.33 -6.39
CA LEU A 52 0.28 8.04 -7.52
C LEU A 52 0.43 6.62 -8.02
N LYS A 53 1.65 6.09 -8.03
CA LYS A 53 1.92 4.72 -8.44
C LYS A 53 1.27 3.73 -7.48
N VAL A 54 1.40 3.95 -6.17
CA VAL A 54 0.80 3.08 -5.15
C VAL A 54 -0.72 3.08 -5.28
N VAL A 55 -1.32 4.26 -5.37
CA VAL A 55 -2.78 4.39 -5.55
C VAL A 55 -3.25 3.67 -6.81
N SER A 56 -2.53 3.86 -7.91
CA SER A 56 -2.87 3.23 -9.19
C SER A 56 -2.84 1.71 -9.10
N ILE A 57 -1.79 1.14 -8.49
CA ILE A 57 -1.65 -0.30 -8.35
C ILE A 57 -2.82 -0.90 -7.57
N LEU A 58 -3.11 -0.34 -6.40
CA LEU A 58 -4.17 -0.89 -5.56
C LEU A 58 -5.55 -0.70 -6.18
N THR A 59 -5.79 0.42 -6.83
CA THR A 59 -7.06 0.68 -7.53
C THR A 59 -7.28 -0.31 -8.65
N LYS A 60 -6.24 -0.62 -9.43
CA LYS A 60 -6.35 -1.58 -10.54
C LYS A 60 -6.76 -2.97 -10.11
N ILE A 61 -6.36 -3.38 -8.92
CA ILE A 61 -6.69 -4.72 -8.42
C ILE A 61 -7.93 -4.72 -7.53
N GLY A 62 -8.67 -3.61 -7.50
CA GLY A 62 -9.99 -3.55 -6.90
C GLY A 62 -10.02 -3.06 -5.46
N PHE A 63 -8.93 -2.50 -4.94
CA PHE A 63 -8.91 -1.92 -3.59
C PHE A 63 -9.02 -0.41 -3.64
N GLU A 64 -9.58 0.17 -2.58
CA GLU A 64 -9.52 1.60 -2.37
C GLU A 64 -8.16 1.96 -1.77
N CYS A 65 -7.62 3.08 -2.18
CA CYS A 65 -6.34 3.58 -1.67
C CYS A 65 -6.32 5.10 -1.76
N LYS A 66 -6.11 5.75 -0.62
CA LYS A 66 -6.04 7.20 -0.56
C LYS A 66 -4.85 7.62 0.28
N GLU A 67 -4.01 8.47 -0.28
CA GLU A 67 -2.88 9.01 0.46
C GLU A 67 -3.37 9.92 1.58
N LEU A 68 -2.78 9.76 2.77
CA LEU A 68 -3.02 10.62 3.93
C LEU A 68 -1.87 11.59 4.07
N ASP A 69 -2.20 12.84 4.28
CA ASP A 69 -1.19 13.88 4.50
C ASP A 69 -0.59 13.81 5.90
#